data_a048c41c94d07ac8e1dbe72042f74ced
#
_entry.id   a048c41c94d07ac8e1dbe72042f74ced
#
_cell.length_a   1.000
_cell.length_b   1.000
_cell.length_c   1.000
_cell.angle_alpha   90.00
_cell.angle_beta   90.00
_cell.angle_gamma   90.00
#
_symmetry.space_group_name_H-M   'P 1'
#
loop_
_entity.id
_entity.type
_entity.pdbx_description
1 polymer ?
#
loop_
_entity_poly.entity_id
_entity_poly.type
_entity_poly.pdbx_seq_one_letter_code
_entity_poly.pdbx_strand_id
1 'polypeptide(L)'
;MMNKSTMSAAASAPASASLRFHSLDPEARFGLPTGRGTTPSSLTVSILTLILGGAFYGAAYAFREEPWGSVVWYYTTGFAQIPIPIVFLSIWSLVFLFIKTLKIRAQKQALRLAFVPEDSGFVLTDATADAVIDAIDRSVDDPSRFLFLARCRAVLRMMRNLGRVSDVDEVLSSRGDHDESSMDSGYTILRGFVWAIPVLGFIGTVIGLTQAMGRFGDVMKVAGTDVGQITEKLKTVLEGLDTAFITTAEALIAVLVIHLLQTAVRRADEALCDDIRAACSNAVVARVRIARKEP
;
A
#
# COMPACT_ATOMS: atom_id res chain seq x y z
N MET A 1 52.22 10.80 24.57
CA MET A 1 51.16 10.86 25.63
C MET A 1 49.91 11.41 25.00
N MET A 2 49.08 10.55 24.48
CA MET A 2 47.81 10.91 23.82
C MET A 2 46.67 10.94 24.87
N ASN A 3 45.98 12.03 24.88
CA ASN A 3 45.04 12.44 25.92
C ASN A 3 43.81 11.51 25.98
N LYS A 4 43.62 10.79 27.09
CA LYS A 4 42.51 9.89 27.43
C LYS A 4 41.14 10.61 27.58
N SER A 5 41.09 11.93 27.47
CA SER A 5 39.86 12.73 27.68
C SER A 5 38.95 12.85 26.48
N THR A 6 39.39 12.49 25.25
CA THR A 6 38.58 12.56 24.05
C THR A 6 37.76 11.28 23.76
N MET A 7 38.02 10.18 24.49
CA MET A 7 37.28 8.92 24.37
C MET A 7 36.04 8.82 25.25
N SER A 8 35.83 9.77 26.17
CA SER A 8 34.68 9.74 27.12
C SER A 8 33.45 10.53 26.65
N ALA A 9 33.58 11.36 25.58
CA ALA A 9 32.45 12.17 25.08
C ALA A 9 31.53 11.45 24.11
N ALA A 10 31.89 10.23 23.67
CA ALA A 10 31.05 9.43 22.76
C ALA A 10 29.93 8.62 23.48
N ALA A 11 29.80 8.75 24.79
CA ALA A 11 29.00 7.84 25.62
C ALA A 11 27.67 8.42 26.14
N SER A 12 27.20 9.56 25.64
CA SER A 12 25.90 10.10 26.06
C SER A 12 25.06 10.58 24.88
N ALA A 13 24.79 9.69 23.91
CA ALA A 13 23.59 9.82 23.12
C ALA A 13 22.39 9.53 24.05
N PRO A 14 21.35 10.39 24.10
CA PRO A 14 20.17 10.11 24.88
C PRO A 14 19.65 8.73 24.46
N ALA A 15 19.27 7.89 25.43
CA ALA A 15 18.60 6.63 25.20
C ALA A 15 17.24 6.95 24.54
N SER A 16 17.25 7.19 23.23
CA SER A 16 16.05 7.31 22.42
C SER A 16 15.36 5.96 22.45
N ALA A 17 14.09 5.98 22.83
CA ALA A 17 13.26 4.80 22.91
C ALA A 17 13.43 3.99 21.63
N SER A 18 13.92 2.75 21.75
CA SER A 18 14.12 1.87 20.61
C SER A 18 12.79 1.63 19.90
N LEU A 19 12.70 2.01 18.65
CA LEU A 19 11.52 1.73 17.84
C LEU A 19 11.45 0.23 17.58
N ARG A 20 10.32 -0.37 17.96
CA ARG A 20 10.06 -1.79 17.69
C ARG A 20 9.24 -1.90 16.40
N PHE A 21 9.85 -2.41 15.34
CA PHE A 21 9.17 -2.65 14.06
C PHE A 21 7.89 -3.48 14.25
N HIS A 22 7.96 -4.50 15.08
CA HIS A 22 6.83 -5.41 15.35
C HIS A 22 5.59 -4.69 15.92
N SER A 23 5.75 -3.58 16.61
CA SER A 23 4.63 -2.79 17.12
C SER A 23 4.08 -1.77 16.14
N LEU A 24 4.88 -1.39 15.14
CA LEU A 24 4.56 -0.36 14.16
C LEU A 24 3.97 -0.92 12.86
N ASP A 25 4.42 -2.12 12.44
CA ASP A 25 3.91 -2.76 11.23
C ASP A 25 2.63 -3.56 11.55
N PRO A 26 1.47 -3.21 10.94
CA PRO A 26 0.22 -3.92 11.19
C PRO A 26 0.28 -5.41 10.82
N GLU A 27 1.04 -5.79 9.78
CA GLU A 27 1.19 -7.19 9.38
C GLU A 27 2.01 -7.98 10.40
N ALA A 28 3.13 -7.42 10.89
CA ALA A 28 3.98 -8.05 11.89
C ALA A 28 3.24 -8.21 13.23
N ARG A 29 2.41 -7.23 13.61
CA ARG A 29 1.63 -7.25 14.84
C ARG A 29 0.67 -8.44 14.93
N PHE A 30 0.11 -8.86 13.80
CA PHE A 30 -0.79 -10.01 13.70
C PHE A 30 -0.08 -11.34 13.34
N GLY A 31 1.26 -11.36 13.30
CA GLY A 31 2.03 -12.56 12.94
C GLY A 31 1.86 -13.00 11.49
N LEU A 32 1.41 -12.12 10.61
CA LEU A 32 1.18 -12.38 9.21
C LEU A 32 2.46 -12.11 8.39
N PRO A 33 2.60 -12.73 7.19
CA PRO A 33 3.73 -12.45 6.31
C PRO A 33 3.81 -10.96 5.98
N THR A 34 4.96 -10.33 6.27
CA THR A 34 5.16 -8.91 6.04
C THR A 34 5.76 -8.66 4.66
N GLY A 35 5.21 -7.69 3.93
CA GLY A 35 5.79 -7.22 2.69
C GLY A 35 7.04 -6.35 2.92
N ARG A 36 7.81 -6.09 1.86
CA ARG A 36 9.03 -5.27 1.92
C ARG A 36 8.72 -3.78 1.87
N GLY A 37 9.44 -2.98 2.67
CA GLY A 37 9.32 -1.53 2.69
C GLY A 37 7.91 -1.07 3.01
N THR A 38 7.30 -0.29 2.11
CA THR A 38 5.90 0.17 2.23
C THR A 38 4.87 -0.73 1.55
N THR A 39 5.31 -1.76 0.80
CA THR A 39 4.40 -2.65 0.05
C THR A 39 3.83 -3.72 0.97
N PRO A 40 2.48 -3.84 1.09
CA PRO A 40 1.85 -4.91 1.83
C PRO A 40 2.08 -6.29 1.19
N SER A 41 2.03 -7.36 1.99
CA SER A 41 2.02 -8.71 1.47
C SER A 41 0.66 -9.01 0.80
N SER A 42 0.69 -9.41 -0.48
CA SER A 42 -0.53 -9.77 -1.21
C SER A 42 -1.31 -10.90 -0.54
N LEU A 43 -0.60 -11.84 0.10
CA LEU A 43 -1.23 -12.94 0.83
C LEU A 43 -1.99 -12.45 2.06
N THR A 44 -1.39 -11.56 2.85
CA THR A 44 -2.03 -10.94 4.02
C THR A 44 -3.26 -10.15 3.62
N VAL A 45 -3.15 -9.32 2.57
CA VAL A 45 -4.27 -8.55 2.03
C VAL A 45 -5.40 -9.48 1.57
N SER A 46 -5.08 -10.57 0.86
CA SER A 46 -6.08 -11.53 0.37
C SER A 46 -6.80 -12.27 1.51
N ILE A 47 -6.07 -12.71 2.53
CA ILE A 47 -6.69 -13.35 3.71
C ILE A 47 -7.65 -12.36 4.40
N LEU A 48 -7.19 -11.13 4.62
CA LEU A 48 -8.01 -10.12 5.29
C LEU A 48 -9.24 -9.75 4.44
N THR A 49 -9.08 -9.70 3.12
CA THR A 49 -10.20 -9.50 2.18
C THR A 49 -11.22 -10.60 2.25
N LEU A 50 -10.79 -11.87 2.33
CA LEU A 50 -11.71 -13.00 2.46
C LEU A 50 -12.49 -12.94 3.79
N ILE A 51 -11.81 -12.57 4.88
CA ILE A 51 -12.47 -12.41 6.19
C ILE A 51 -13.48 -11.24 6.14
N LEU A 52 -13.06 -10.08 5.66
CA LEU A 52 -13.92 -8.89 5.60
C LEU A 52 -15.06 -9.06 4.60
N GLY A 53 -14.78 -9.63 3.42
CA GLY A 53 -15.80 -9.94 2.42
C GLY A 53 -16.80 -10.98 2.92
N GLY A 54 -16.30 -12.05 3.57
CA GLY A 54 -17.17 -13.03 4.21
C GLY A 54 -18.02 -12.43 5.33
N ALA A 55 -17.45 -11.57 6.17
CA ALA A 55 -18.18 -10.85 7.21
C ALA A 55 -19.23 -9.89 6.62
N PHE A 56 -18.88 -9.17 5.54
CA PHE A 56 -19.80 -8.29 4.83
C PHE A 56 -21.01 -9.07 4.28
N TYR A 57 -20.78 -10.15 3.54
CA TYR A 57 -21.88 -10.97 3.00
C TYR A 57 -22.63 -11.72 4.09
N GLY A 58 -21.96 -12.16 5.15
CA GLY A 58 -22.59 -12.76 6.32
C GLY A 58 -23.53 -11.78 7.04
N ALA A 59 -23.10 -10.54 7.22
CA ALA A 59 -23.93 -9.48 7.78
C ALA A 59 -25.10 -9.12 6.85
N ALA A 60 -24.84 -8.94 5.54
CA ALA A 60 -25.88 -8.66 4.56
C ALA A 60 -26.95 -9.78 4.53
N TYR A 61 -26.55 -11.04 4.67
CA TYR A 61 -27.47 -12.17 4.77
C TYR A 61 -28.25 -12.18 6.09
N ALA A 62 -27.60 -11.93 7.23
CA ALA A 62 -28.22 -11.91 8.54
C ALA A 62 -29.29 -10.80 8.68
N PHE A 63 -29.02 -9.64 8.07
CA PHE A 63 -29.92 -8.49 8.11
C PHE A 63 -30.82 -8.34 6.87
N ARG A 64 -30.92 -9.36 6.01
CA ARG A 64 -31.68 -9.29 4.75
C ARG A 64 -33.19 -9.02 4.93
N GLU A 65 -33.75 -9.29 6.12
CA GLU A 65 -35.16 -9.03 6.44
C GLU A 65 -35.39 -7.58 6.88
N GLU A 66 -34.35 -6.85 7.26
CA GLU A 66 -34.41 -5.43 7.58
C GLU A 66 -34.46 -4.57 6.30
N PRO A 67 -35.15 -3.42 6.30
CA PRO A 67 -35.30 -2.58 5.10
C PRO A 67 -34.00 -2.19 4.44
N TRP A 68 -32.97 -1.86 5.22
CA TRP A 68 -31.62 -1.52 4.72
C TRP A 68 -30.81 -2.75 4.30
N GLY A 69 -30.98 -3.85 5.02
CA GLY A 69 -30.26 -5.10 4.72
C GLY A 69 -30.76 -5.76 3.43
N SER A 70 -32.06 -5.72 3.17
CA SER A 70 -32.66 -6.19 1.92
C SER A 70 -32.12 -5.42 0.72
N VAL A 71 -31.95 -4.10 0.84
CA VAL A 71 -31.37 -3.25 -0.20
C VAL A 71 -29.91 -3.64 -0.47
N VAL A 72 -29.08 -3.74 0.57
CA VAL A 72 -27.67 -4.15 0.41
C VAL A 72 -27.56 -5.53 -0.21
N TRP A 73 -28.38 -6.48 0.25
CA TRP A 73 -28.42 -7.84 -0.29
C TRP A 73 -28.79 -7.86 -1.78
N TYR A 74 -29.85 -7.13 -2.14
CA TYR A 74 -30.33 -7.02 -3.52
C TYR A 74 -29.22 -6.45 -4.44
N TYR A 75 -28.61 -5.33 -4.07
CA TYR A 75 -27.58 -4.70 -4.89
C TYR A 75 -26.27 -5.51 -4.98
N THR A 76 -25.92 -6.29 -3.98
CA THR A 76 -24.65 -7.03 -3.98
C THR A 76 -24.77 -8.48 -4.48
N THR A 77 -25.98 -9.06 -4.57
CA THR A 77 -26.19 -10.46 -4.99
C THR A 77 -27.23 -10.64 -6.09
N GLY A 78 -28.14 -9.69 -6.27
CA GLY A 78 -29.33 -9.82 -7.13
C GLY A 78 -29.06 -9.77 -8.64
N PHE A 79 -27.88 -9.32 -9.07
CA PHE A 79 -27.58 -9.04 -10.47
C PHE A 79 -26.59 -10.02 -11.10
N ALA A 80 -27.07 -11.21 -11.47
CA ALA A 80 -26.28 -12.24 -12.17
C ALA A 80 -24.91 -12.55 -11.52
N GLN A 81 -24.79 -12.37 -10.19
CA GLN A 81 -23.59 -12.57 -9.40
C GLN A 81 -22.39 -11.67 -9.77
N ILE A 82 -22.55 -10.72 -10.69
CA ILE A 82 -21.51 -9.77 -11.11
C ILE A 82 -21.05 -8.84 -9.98
N PRO A 83 -21.93 -8.33 -9.09
CA PRO A 83 -21.50 -7.50 -7.96
C PRO A 83 -20.51 -8.18 -7.03
N ILE A 84 -20.61 -9.51 -6.87
CA ILE A 84 -19.75 -10.25 -5.92
C ILE A 84 -18.25 -10.03 -6.18
N PRO A 85 -17.70 -10.32 -7.38
CA PRO A 85 -16.30 -10.03 -7.65
C PRO A 85 -15.96 -8.53 -7.59
N ILE A 86 -16.87 -7.64 -7.99
CA ILE A 86 -16.67 -6.18 -7.86
C ILE A 86 -16.44 -5.80 -6.40
N VAL A 87 -17.29 -6.27 -5.48
CA VAL A 87 -17.17 -6.01 -4.03
C VAL A 87 -15.87 -6.59 -3.49
N PHE A 88 -15.53 -7.85 -3.82
CA PHE A 88 -14.28 -8.46 -3.35
C PHE A 88 -13.02 -7.74 -3.85
N LEU A 89 -12.95 -7.36 -5.11
CA LEU A 89 -11.83 -6.59 -5.66
C LEU A 89 -11.75 -5.19 -5.03
N SER A 90 -12.90 -4.58 -4.75
CA SER A 90 -12.98 -3.28 -4.08
C SER A 90 -12.49 -3.36 -2.64
N ILE A 91 -12.93 -4.36 -1.86
CA ILE A 91 -12.47 -4.59 -0.49
C ILE A 91 -10.96 -4.84 -0.50
N TRP A 92 -10.45 -5.68 -1.41
CA TRP A 92 -9.01 -5.96 -1.52
C TRP A 92 -8.20 -4.68 -1.77
N SER A 93 -8.68 -3.85 -2.69
CA SER A 93 -8.03 -2.58 -3.03
C SER A 93 -8.00 -1.61 -1.85
N LEU A 94 -9.10 -1.50 -1.11
CA LEU A 94 -9.20 -0.65 0.08
C LEU A 94 -8.31 -1.15 1.22
N VAL A 95 -8.30 -2.45 1.49
CA VAL A 95 -7.44 -3.09 2.50
C VAL A 95 -5.97 -2.88 2.16
N PHE A 96 -5.59 -3.07 0.89
CA PHE A 96 -4.24 -2.82 0.41
C PHE A 96 -3.81 -1.37 0.67
N LEU A 97 -4.61 -0.40 0.26
CA LEU A 97 -4.33 1.03 0.46
C LEU A 97 -4.27 1.42 1.93
N PHE A 98 -5.14 0.83 2.75
CA PHE A 98 -5.14 1.06 4.20
C PHE A 98 -3.84 0.56 4.86
N ILE A 99 -3.45 -0.69 4.62
CA ILE A 99 -2.22 -1.27 5.17
C ILE A 99 -1.00 -0.48 4.67
N LYS A 100 -0.96 -0.14 3.38
CA LYS A 100 0.12 0.67 2.80
C LYS A 100 0.25 2.03 3.47
N THR A 101 -0.87 2.70 3.74
CA THR A 101 -0.86 3.98 4.47
C THR A 101 -0.28 3.84 5.88
N LEU A 102 -0.61 2.75 6.59
CA LEU A 102 -0.04 2.48 7.91
C LEU A 102 1.47 2.22 7.83
N LYS A 103 1.93 1.47 6.83
CA LYS A 103 3.37 1.23 6.60
C LYS A 103 4.13 2.51 6.27
N ILE A 104 3.57 3.40 5.43
CA ILE A 104 4.15 4.73 5.15
C ILE A 104 4.31 5.52 6.45
N ARG A 105 3.29 5.52 7.32
CA ARG A 105 3.37 6.19 8.64
C ARG A 105 4.45 5.59 9.53
N ALA A 106 4.60 4.27 9.55
CA ALA A 106 5.64 3.58 10.31
C ALA A 106 7.05 3.96 9.79
N GLN A 107 7.25 4.02 8.47
CA GLN A 107 8.51 4.46 7.87
C GLN A 107 8.84 5.92 8.20
N LYS A 108 7.84 6.82 8.19
CA LYS A 108 8.03 8.22 8.59
C LYS A 108 8.45 8.40 10.03
N GLN A 109 8.10 7.49 10.92
CA GLN A 109 8.58 7.53 12.31
C GLN A 109 10.08 7.26 12.41
N ALA A 110 10.62 6.37 11.56
CA ALA A 110 12.04 6.08 11.53
C ALA A 110 12.91 7.28 11.07
N LEU A 111 12.35 8.19 10.26
CA LEU A 111 13.05 9.41 9.85
C LEU A 111 13.33 10.38 11.01
N ARG A 112 12.59 10.25 12.11
CA ARG A 112 12.78 11.10 13.31
C ARG A 112 13.87 10.59 14.23
N LEU A 113 14.47 9.44 13.93
CA LEU A 113 15.56 8.89 14.73
C LEU A 113 16.86 9.62 14.43
N ALA A 114 17.43 10.28 15.43
CA ALA A 114 18.75 10.86 15.36
C ALA A 114 19.77 9.80 15.81
N PHE A 115 20.43 9.13 14.85
CA PHE A 115 21.50 8.17 15.12
C PHE A 115 22.91 8.74 14.83
N VAL A 116 22.97 9.91 14.17
CA VAL A 116 24.21 10.64 13.96
C VAL A 116 24.23 11.79 14.95
N PRO A 117 25.33 12.00 15.71
CA PRO A 117 25.45 13.14 16.61
C PRO A 117 25.22 14.47 15.88
N GLU A 118 24.42 15.36 16.49
CA GLU A 118 24.12 16.69 15.92
C GLU A 118 25.29 17.68 16.04
N ASP A 119 26.40 17.22 16.64
CA ASP A 119 27.59 18.04 16.80
C ASP A 119 28.16 18.47 15.43
N SER A 120 28.29 19.77 15.22
CA SER A 120 28.79 20.36 13.98
C SER A 120 30.23 19.95 13.64
N GLY A 121 30.96 19.41 14.61
CA GLY A 121 32.32 18.86 14.48
C GLY A 121 32.38 17.37 14.13
N PHE A 122 31.26 16.66 14.14
CA PHE A 122 31.26 15.21 13.85
C PHE A 122 31.53 14.95 12.36
N VAL A 123 32.60 14.22 12.09
CA VAL A 123 33.04 13.84 10.76
C VAL A 123 32.87 12.34 10.59
N LEU A 124 32.18 11.93 9.57
CA LEU A 124 31.97 10.54 9.21
C LEU A 124 33.20 10.03 8.43
N THR A 125 33.94 9.11 9.05
CA THR A 125 35.14 8.45 8.50
C THR A 125 35.00 6.94 8.63
N ASP A 126 35.87 6.17 8.00
CA ASP A 126 35.90 4.71 8.15
C ASP A 126 35.96 4.26 9.60
N ALA A 127 36.69 5.00 10.45
CA ALA A 127 36.84 4.66 11.87
C ALA A 127 35.57 4.96 12.70
N THR A 128 34.73 5.95 12.26
CA THR A 128 33.49 6.32 12.98
C THR A 128 32.26 5.63 12.38
N ALA A 129 32.35 5.07 11.18
CA ALA A 129 31.25 4.40 10.51
C ALA A 129 30.72 3.20 11.31
N ASP A 130 31.60 2.38 11.88
CA ASP A 130 31.21 1.22 12.68
C ASP A 130 30.43 1.65 13.94
N ALA A 131 30.83 2.74 14.60
CA ALA A 131 30.12 3.28 15.77
C ALA A 131 28.71 3.80 15.40
N VAL A 132 28.56 4.38 14.21
CA VAL A 132 27.24 4.82 13.70
C VAL A 132 26.36 3.63 13.34
N ILE A 133 26.92 2.57 12.74
CA ILE A 133 26.21 1.31 12.45
C ILE A 133 25.71 0.70 13.76
N ASP A 134 26.55 0.63 14.79
CA ASP A 134 26.19 0.12 16.11
C ASP A 134 25.08 0.98 16.77
N ALA A 135 25.08 2.30 16.54
CA ALA A 135 24.02 3.18 17.01
C ALA A 135 22.69 2.92 16.30
N ILE A 136 22.72 2.67 14.98
CA ILE A 136 21.54 2.27 14.20
C ILE A 136 21.02 0.93 14.73
N ASP A 137 21.89 -0.07 14.90
CA ASP A 137 21.51 -1.43 15.33
C ASP A 137 20.96 -1.46 16.77
N ARG A 138 21.31 -0.46 17.60
CA ARG A 138 20.74 -0.28 18.94
C ARG A 138 19.43 0.51 18.96
N SER A 139 19.19 1.33 17.96
CA SER A 139 18.02 2.21 17.89
C SER A 139 16.73 1.48 17.49
N VAL A 140 16.83 0.34 16.82
CA VAL A 140 15.69 -0.44 16.31
C VAL A 140 15.96 -1.94 16.40
N ASP A 141 14.89 -2.73 16.52
CA ASP A 141 14.95 -4.20 16.57
C ASP A 141 15.38 -4.83 15.21
N ASP A 142 14.97 -4.26 14.09
CA ASP A 142 15.38 -4.70 12.75
C ASP A 142 15.58 -3.51 11.80
N PRO A 143 16.82 -2.98 11.69
CA PRO A 143 17.13 -1.85 10.82
C PRO A 143 16.88 -2.13 9.33
N SER A 144 16.88 -3.40 8.90
CA SER A 144 16.66 -3.77 7.49
C SER A 144 15.23 -3.53 7.01
N ARG A 145 14.29 -3.40 7.92
CA ARG A 145 12.88 -3.14 7.65
C ARG A 145 12.56 -1.66 7.43
N PHE A 146 13.42 -0.77 7.92
CA PHE A 146 13.28 0.67 7.74
C PHE A 146 14.15 1.14 6.59
N LEU A 147 13.52 1.62 5.52
CA LEU A 147 14.20 2.03 4.27
C LEU A 147 15.32 3.04 4.53
N PHE A 148 15.07 4.05 5.37
CA PHE A 148 16.06 5.05 5.74
C PHE A 148 17.29 4.43 6.40
N LEU A 149 17.08 3.64 7.46
CA LEU A 149 18.17 3.02 8.22
C LEU A 149 18.91 1.97 7.41
N ALA A 150 18.17 1.15 6.63
CA ALA A 150 18.76 0.15 5.76
C ALA A 150 19.67 0.78 4.70
N ARG A 151 19.25 1.93 4.11
CA ARG A 151 20.01 2.67 3.11
C ARG A 151 21.27 3.27 3.73
N CYS A 152 21.16 3.98 4.86
CA CYS A 152 22.30 4.54 5.57
C CYS A 152 23.30 3.45 5.98
N ARG A 153 22.82 2.36 6.60
CA ARG A 153 23.65 1.23 7.02
C ARG A 153 24.39 0.58 5.86
N ALA A 154 23.74 0.42 4.70
CA ALA A 154 24.35 -0.18 3.52
C ALA A 154 25.50 0.67 2.98
N VAL A 155 25.32 1.99 2.94
CA VAL A 155 26.37 2.92 2.48
C VAL A 155 27.53 2.98 3.47
N LEU A 156 27.25 3.06 4.78
CA LEU A 156 28.28 3.05 5.82
C LEU A 156 29.16 1.80 5.75
N ARG A 157 28.58 0.63 5.50
CA ARG A 157 29.35 -0.62 5.30
C ARG A 157 30.22 -0.61 4.07
N MET A 158 29.84 0.14 3.04
CA MET A 158 30.60 0.22 1.79
C MET A 158 31.68 1.31 1.82
N MET A 159 31.68 2.21 2.82
CA MET A 159 32.59 3.37 2.88
C MET A 159 34.06 2.99 2.74
N ARG A 160 34.49 1.85 3.29
CA ARG A 160 35.88 1.37 3.14
C ARG A 160 36.29 1.12 1.70
N ASN A 161 35.33 0.85 0.82
CA ASN A 161 35.56 0.52 -0.59
C ASN A 161 35.35 1.73 -1.52
N LEU A 162 34.81 2.84 -0.97
CA LEU A 162 34.48 4.05 -1.72
C LEU A 162 35.68 5.01 -1.65
N GLY A 163 36.16 5.46 -2.81
CA GLY A 163 37.35 6.32 -2.91
C GLY A 163 37.08 7.81 -2.84
N ARG A 164 35.81 8.23 -3.06
CA ARG A 164 35.43 9.63 -3.17
C ARG A 164 34.02 9.86 -2.54
N VAL A 165 33.76 11.09 -2.10
CA VAL A 165 32.43 11.48 -1.58
C VAL A 165 31.34 11.36 -2.66
N SER A 166 31.71 11.62 -3.94
CA SER A 166 30.80 11.42 -5.09
C SER A 166 30.30 9.97 -5.20
N ASP A 167 31.16 8.99 -4.88
CA ASP A 167 30.81 7.57 -4.96
C ASP A 167 29.74 7.21 -3.90
N VAL A 168 29.78 7.87 -2.74
CA VAL A 168 28.77 7.73 -1.68
C VAL A 168 27.42 8.24 -2.15
N ASP A 169 27.39 9.41 -2.77
CA ASP A 169 26.16 10.02 -3.29
C ASP A 169 25.57 9.19 -4.45
N GLU A 170 26.40 8.68 -5.34
CA GLU A 170 25.99 7.80 -6.43
C GLU A 170 25.35 6.50 -5.91
N VAL A 171 25.93 5.86 -4.90
CA VAL A 171 25.37 4.65 -4.27
C VAL A 171 24.05 4.96 -3.57
N LEU A 172 23.94 6.10 -2.87
CA LEU A 172 22.68 6.52 -2.22
C LEU A 172 21.59 6.78 -3.25
N SER A 173 21.92 7.46 -4.36
CA SER A 173 20.97 7.75 -5.44
C SER A 173 20.49 6.46 -6.10
N SER A 174 21.40 5.58 -6.51
CA SER A 174 21.07 4.30 -7.14
C SER A 174 20.19 3.41 -6.25
N ARG A 175 20.44 3.38 -4.94
CA ARG A 175 19.56 2.67 -4.00
C ARG A 175 18.22 3.36 -3.87
N GLY A 176 18.17 4.71 -3.91
CA GLY A 176 16.95 5.48 -3.93
C GLY A 176 16.06 5.12 -5.09
N ASP A 177 16.61 5.08 -6.28
CA ASP A 177 15.90 4.75 -7.52
C ASP A 177 15.39 3.30 -7.51
N HIS A 178 16.18 2.38 -6.94
CA HIS A 178 15.75 0.99 -6.75
C HIS A 178 14.58 0.87 -5.77
N ASP A 179 14.62 1.56 -4.65
CA ASP A 179 13.54 1.56 -3.66
C ASP A 179 12.26 2.17 -4.25
N GLU A 180 12.36 3.28 -4.98
CA GLU A 180 11.24 3.93 -5.67
C GLU A 180 10.61 3.00 -6.71
N SER A 181 11.43 2.35 -7.55
CA SER A 181 10.96 1.35 -8.52
C SER A 181 10.26 0.17 -7.84
N SER A 182 10.81 -0.31 -6.71
CA SER A 182 10.20 -1.38 -5.92
C SER A 182 8.86 -0.97 -5.32
N MET A 183 8.73 0.27 -4.84
CA MET A 183 7.46 0.81 -4.33
C MET A 183 6.41 0.94 -5.44
N ASP A 184 6.79 1.45 -6.63
CA ASP A 184 5.89 1.57 -7.78
C ASP A 184 5.43 0.19 -8.29
N SER A 185 6.33 -0.79 -8.34
CA SER A 185 5.99 -2.16 -8.70
C SER A 185 4.97 -2.79 -7.73
N GLY A 186 4.98 -2.37 -6.46
CA GLY A 186 4.02 -2.79 -5.46
C GLY A 186 2.56 -2.44 -5.79
N TYR A 187 2.32 -1.45 -6.65
CA TYR A 187 0.95 -1.09 -7.10
C TYR A 187 0.45 -1.92 -8.30
N THR A 188 1.23 -2.84 -8.83
CA THR A 188 0.89 -3.56 -10.08
C THR A 188 -0.43 -4.32 -9.98
N ILE A 189 -0.66 -5.05 -8.89
CA ILE A 189 -1.92 -5.80 -8.68
C ILE A 189 -3.09 -4.84 -8.52
N LEU A 190 -2.91 -3.78 -7.73
CA LEU A 190 -3.94 -2.76 -7.51
C LEU A 190 -4.34 -2.08 -8.83
N ARG A 191 -3.38 -1.73 -9.68
CA ARG A 191 -3.63 -1.18 -11.03
C ARG A 191 -4.43 -2.15 -11.89
N GLY A 192 -4.13 -3.45 -11.79
CA GLY A 192 -4.92 -4.49 -12.45
C GLY A 192 -6.37 -4.50 -11.99
N PHE A 193 -6.63 -4.36 -10.70
CA PHE A 193 -7.99 -4.33 -10.15
C PHE A 193 -8.75 -3.05 -10.50
N VAL A 194 -8.09 -1.90 -10.46
CA VAL A 194 -8.65 -0.62 -10.92
C VAL A 194 -9.11 -0.70 -12.38
N TRP A 195 -8.43 -1.48 -13.22
CA TRP A 195 -8.85 -1.76 -14.59
C TRP A 195 -9.94 -2.84 -14.65
N ALA A 196 -9.84 -3.91 -13.85
CA ALA A 196 -10.76 -5.04 -13.93
C ALA A 196 -12.18 -4.70 -13.41
N ILE A 197 -12.30 -3.85 -12.38
CA ILE A 197 -13.61 -3.48 -11.80
C ILE A 197 -14.55 -2.88 -12.85
N PRO A 198 -14.18 -1.84 -13.62
CA PRO A 198 -15.05 -1.30 -14.68
C PRO A 198 -15.38 -2.33 -15.77
N VAL A 199 -14.44 -3.20 -16.11
CA VAL A 199 -14.64 -4.27 -17.08
C VAL A 199 -15.70 -5.26 -16.61
N LEU A 200 -15.71 -5.62 -15.33
CA LEU A 200 -16.76 -6.44 -14.74
C LEU A 200 -18.11 -5.73 -14.78
N GLY A 201 -18.16 -4.43 -14.50
CA GLY A 201 -19.37 -3.62 -14.67
C GLY A 201 -19.90 -3.66 -16.09
N PHE A 202 -19.01 -3.50 -17.08
CA PHE A 202 -19.37 -3.62 -18.50
C PHE A 202 -19.87 -5.02 -18.87
N ILE A 203 -19.26 -6.08 -18.34
CA ILE A 203 -19.76 -7.45 -18.54
C ILE A 203 -21.18 -7.58 -17.97
N GLY A 204 -21.46 -6.97 -16.81
CA GLY A 204 -22.80 -6.89 -16.25
C GLY A 204 -23.81 -6.22 -17.19
N THR A 205 -23.40 -5.14 -17.86
CA THR A 205 -24.23 -4.47 -18.90
C THR A 205 -24.57 -5.43 -20.05
N VAL A 206 -23.57 -6.13 -20.56
CA VAL A 206 -23.78 -7.07 -21.69
C VAL A 206 -24.74 -8.21 -21.28
N ILE A 207 -24.55 -8.78 -20.08
CA ILE A 207 -25.40 -9.86 -19.57
C ILE A 207 -26.85 -9.35 -19.34
N GLY A 208 -26.99 -8.19 -18.69
CA GLY A 208 -28.30 -7.58 -18.41
C GLY A 208 -29.08 -7.27 -19.68
N LEU A 209 -28.45 -6.65 -20.67
CA LEU A 209 -29.05 -6.37 -21.98
C LEU A 209 -29.43 -7.66 -22.72
N THR A 210 -28.55 -8.67 -22.69
CA THR A 210 -28.85 -9.97 -23.33
C THR A 210 -30.09 -10.63 -22.70
N GLN A 211 -30.21 -10.58 -21.39
CA GLN A 211 -31.39 -11.07 -20.66
C GLN A 211 -32.65 -10.27 -21.01
N ALA A 212 -32.56 -8.94 -21.05
CA ALA A 212 -33.67 -8.07 -21.42
C ALA A 212 -34.16 -8.38 -22.83
N MET A 213 -33.24 -8.50 -23.80
CA MET A 213 -33.59 -8.82 -25.19
C MET A 213 -34.23 -10.22 -25.34
N GLY A 214 -33.68 -11.23 -24.63
CA GLY A 214 -34.26 -12.56 -24.60
C GLY A 214 -35.70 -12.57 -24.08
N ARG A 215 -35.94 -11.87 -22.98
CA ARG A 215 -37.29 -11.76 -22.37
C ARG A 215 -38.26 -10.92 -23.22
N PHE A 216 -37.78 -9.93 -23.96
CA PHE A 216 -38.60 -9.15 -24.87
C PHE A 216 -39.23 -10.01 -25.98
N GLY A 217 -38.51 -11.01 -26.50
CA GLY A 217 -39.05 -12.00 -27.42
C GLY A 217 -40.27 -12.75 -26.86
N ASP A 218 -40.30 -12.98 -25.54
CA ASP A 218 -41.45 -13.63 -24.87
C ASP A 218 -42.65 -12.67 -24.67
N VAL A 219 -42.42 -11.36 -24.52
CA VAL A 219 -43.46 -10.34 -24.56
C VAL A 219 -44.17 -10.35 -25.91
N MET A 220 -43.41 -10.42 -26.98
CA MET A 220 -43.97 -10.42 -28.34
C MET A 220 -44.83 -11.65 -28.65
N LYS A 221 -44.55 -12.80 -28.07
CA LYS A 221 -45.36 -14.03 -28.19
C LYS A 221 -46.76 -13.94 -27.53
N VAL A 222 -46.90 -13.10 -26.53
CA VAL A 222 -48.16 -12.92 -25.72
C VAL A 222 -48.89 -11.64 -26.15
N ALA A 223 -48.28 -10.84 -27.06
CA ALA A 223 -48.91 -9.64 -27.58
C ALA A 223 -50.19 -9.99 -28.32
N GLY A 224 -51.33 -9.59 -27.74
CA GLY A 224 -52.66 -9.84 -28.25
C GLY A 224 -53.54 -10.77 -27.43
N THR A 225 -53.03 -11.36 -26.32
CA THR A 225 -53.84 -12.28 -25.49
C THR A 225 -54.38 -11.64 -24.21
N ASP A 226 -53.55 -11.05 -23.39
CA ASP A 226 -53.98 -10.45 -22.10
C ASP A 226 -52.99 -9.34 -21.69
N VAL A 227 -53.52 -8.15 -21.37
CA VAL A 227 -52.76 -6.98 -20.96
C VAL A 227 -52.02 -7.24 -19.64
N GLY A 228 -52.57 -8.05 -18.75
CA GLY A 228 -51.94 -8.42 -17.46
C GLY A 228 -50.65 -9.21 -17.68
N GLN A 229 -50.70 -10.18 -18.60
CA GLN A 229 -49.51 -10.99 -18.92
C GLN A 229 -48.42 -10.19 -19.64
N ILE A 230 -48.82 -9.23 -20.49
CA ILE A 230 -47.87 -8.31 -21.14
C ILE A 230 -47.15 -7.48 -20.10
N THR A 231 -47.87 -6.92 -19.12
CA THR A 231 -47.31 -6.08 -18.07
C THR A 231 -46.30 -6.87 -17.20
N GLU A 232 -46.64 -8.10 -16.81
CA GLU A 232 -45.73 -8.95 -16.04
C GLU A 232 -44.46 -9.29 -16.77
N LYS A 233 -44.56 -9.68 -18.05
CA LYS A 233 -43.40 -9.96 -18.89
C LYS A 233 -42.58 -8.71 -19.18
N LEU A 234 -43.18 -7.55 -19.34
CA LEU A 234 -42.46 -6.28 -19.51
C LEU A 234 -41.64 -5.95 -18.24
N LYS A 235 -42.17 -6.24 -17.06
CA LYS A 235 -41.44 -6.08 -15.81
C LYS A 235 -40.14 -6.91 -15.81
N THR A 236 -40.17 -8.15 -16.30
CA THR A 236 -38.96 -8.98 -16.37
C THR A 236 -37.91 -8.47 -17.36
N VAL A 237 -38.33 -7.76 -18.43
CA VAL A 237 -37.43 -7.06 -19.34
C VAL A 237 -36.73 -5.89 -18.62
N LEU A 238 -37.51 -5.12 -17.86
CA LEU A 238 -36.97 -4.00 -17.06
C LEU A 238 -35.96 -4.47 -16.01
N GLU A 239 -36.16 -5.64 -15.40
CA GLU A 239 -35.18 -6.25 -14.46
C GLU A 239 -33.84 -6.55 -15.13
N GLY A 240 -33.83 -6.95 -16.41
CA GLY A 240 -32.59 -7.12 -17.18
C GLY A 240 -31.86 -5.79 -17.42
N LEU A 241 -32.63 -4.74 -17.73
CA LEU A 241 -32.08 -3.39 -17.88
C LEU A 241 -31.52 -2.85 -16.56
N ASP A 242 -32.25 -3.05 -15.46
CA ASP A 242 -31.82 -2.66 -14.12
C ASP A 242 -30.48 -3.32 -13.77
N THR A 243 -30.34 -4.63 -14.04
CA THR A 243 -29.07 -5.34 -13.90
C THR A 243 -27.94 -4.66 -14.68
N ALA A 244 -28.17 -4.29 -15.94
CA ALA A 244 -27.17 -3.66 -16.77
C ALA A 244 -26.68 -2.33 -16.21
N PHE A 245 -27.59 -1.47 -15.79
CA PHE A 245 -27.22 -0.13 -15.32
C PHE A 245 -26.62 -0.15 -13.91
N ILE A 246 -27.16 -0.93 -13.00
CA ILE A 246 -26.71 -0.96 -11.60
C ILE A 246 -25.31 -1.54 -11.48
N THR A 247 -25.02 -2.66 -12.13
CA THR A 247 -23.67 -3.27 -12.07
C THR A 247 -22.59 -2.33 -12.59
N THR A 248 -22.90 -1.56 -13.63
CA THR A 248 -21.96 -0.58 -14.18
C THR A 248 -21.80 0.63 -13.27
N ALA A 249 -22.89 1.14 -12.72
CA ALA A 249 -22.83 2.27 -11.78
C ALA A 249 -22.06 1.89 -10.51
N GLU A 250 -22.29 0.70 -9.95
CA GLU A 250 -21.55 0.18 -8.79
C GLU A 250 -20.04 0.10 -9.07
N ALA A 251 -19.66 -0.50 -10.21
CA ALA A 251 -18.26 -0.62 -10.61
C ALA A 251 -17.57 0.73 -10.79
N LEU A 252 -18.24 1.69 -11.43
CA LEU A 252 -17.68 3.03 -11.67
C LEU A 252 -17.55 3.83 -10.38
N ILE A 253 -18.51 3.76 -9.47
CA ILE A 253 -18.43 4.42 -8.16
C ILE A 253 -17.28 3.80 -7.35
N ALA A 254 -17.22 2.47 -7.29
CA ALA A 254 -16.16 1.78 -6.56
C ALA A 254 -14.76 2.15 -7.08
N VAL A 255 -14.55 2.10 -8.40
CA VAL A 255 -13.24 2.41 -8.98
C VAL A 255 -12.88 3.88 -8.81
N LEU A 256 -13.84 4.80 -8.89
CA LEU A 256 -13.59 6.23 -8.66
C LEU A 256 -13.03 6.47 -7.26
N VAL A 257 -13.66 5.90 -6.24
CA VAL A 257 -13.21 6.02 -4.84
C VAL A 257 -11.81 5.40 -4.67
N ILE A 258 -11.60 4.18 -5.18
CA ILE A 258 -10.33 3.48 -5.09
C ILE A 258 -9.22 4.30 -5.80
N HIS A 259 -9.48 4.84 -6.97
CA HIS A 259 -8.50 5.60 -7.75
C HIS A 259 -8.10 6.91 -7.06
N LEU A 260 -9.05 7.62 -6.46
CA LEU A 260 -8.75 8.83 -5.66
C LEU A 260 -7.88 8.50 -4.44
N LEU A 261 -8.22 7.44 -3.71
CA LEU A 261 -7.42 6.98 -2.57
C LEU A 261 -6.04 6.50 -3.00
N GLN A 262 -5.94 5.74 -4.09
CA GLN A 262 -4.67 5.30 -4.67
C GLN A 262 -3.77 6.48 -5.00
N THR A 263 -4.31 7.53 -5.64
CA THR A 263 -3.56 8.73 -5.98
C THR A 263 -3.03 9.45 -4.74
N ALA A 264 -3.85 9.55 -3.68
CA ALA A 264 -3.43 10.16 -2.42
C ALA A 264 -2.33 9.35 -1.72
N VAL A 265 -2.47 8.03 -1.66
CA VAL A 265 -1.47 7.13 -1.05
C VAL A 265 -0.17 7.11 -1.85
N ARG A 266 -0.25 7.13 -3.18
CA ARG A 266 0.92 7.19 -4.06
C ARG A 266 1.73 8.47 -3.84
N ARG A 267 1.06 9.63 -3.77
CA ARG A 267 1.73 10.90 -3.42
C ARG A 267 2.42 10.86 -2.05
N ALA A 268 1.81 10.20 -1.07
CA ALA A 268 2.40 10.05 0.25
C ALA A 268 3.63 9.11 0.24
N ASP A 269 3.66 8.12 -0.64
CA ASP A 269 4.77 7.19 -0.86
C ASP A 269 5.95 7.89 -1.57
N GLU A 270 5.66 8.68 -2.62
CA GLU A 270 6.63 9.51 -3.33
C GLU A 270 7.27 10.54 -2.38
N ALA A 271 6.45 11.26 -1.60
CA ALA A 271 6.93 12.20 -0.59
C ALA A 271 7.82 11.51 0.48
N LEU A 272 7.51 10.27 0.86
CA LEU A 272 8.37 9.51 1.76
C LEU A 272 9.73 9.21 1.13
N CYS A 273 9.79 8.87 -0.16
CA CYS A 273 11.05 8.64 -0.89
C CYS A 273 11.92 9.90 -0.89
N ASP A 274 11.31 11.06 -1.15
CA ASP A 274 12.01 12.36 -1.13
C ASP A 274 12.52 12.70 0.27
N ASP A 275 11.70 12.51 1.30
CA ASP A 275 12.08 12.71 2.71
C ASP A 275 13.26 11.81 3.09
N ILE A 276 13.26 10.53 2.66
CA ILE A 276 14.35 9.58 2.91
C ILE A 276 15.62 10.01 2.16
N ARG A 277 15.49 10.45 0.90
CA ARG A 277 16.64 10.92 0.09
C ARG A 277 17.31 12.13 0.75
N ALA A 278 16.52 13.11 1.17
CA ALA A 278 17.00 14.29 1.87
C ALA A 278 17.65 13.93 3.23
N ALA A 279 17.02 13.06 4.00
CA ALA A 279 17.55 12.62 5.30
C ALA A 279 18.86 11.84 5.14
N CYS A 280 19.00 10.95 4.14
CA CYS A 280 20.23 10.24 3.86
C CYS A 280 21.35 11.18 3.43
N SER A 281 21.07 12.15 2.55
CA SER A 281 22.05 13.15 2.13
C SER A 281 22.55 13.96 3.32
N ASN A 282 21.66 14.44 4.19
CA ASN A 282 22.02 15.21 5.37
C ASN A 282 22.78 14.38 6.43
N ALA A 283 22.38 13.12 6.62
CA ALA A 283 22.98 12.26 7.64
C ALA A 283 24.35 11.72 7.22
N VAL A 284 24.55 11.42 5.95
CA VAL A 284 25.76 10.76 5.44
C VAL A 284 26.59 11.69 4.58
N VAL A 285 26.08 12.15 3.42
CA VAL A 285 26.87 12.89 2.41
C VAL A 285 27.45 14.17 2.96
N ALA A 286 26.64 14.97 3.67
CA ALA A 286 27.07 16.24 4.22
C ALA A 286 28.16 16.12 5.31
N ARG A 287 28.35 14.94 5.89
CA ARG A 287 29.27 14.68 7.01
C ARG A 287 30.46 13.79 6.66
N VAL A 288 30.46 13.19 5.47
CA VAL A 288 31.56 12.32 5.01
C VAL A 288 32.79 13.14 4.67
N ARG A 289 33.94 12.76 5.25
CA ARG A 289 35.27 13.15 4.81
C ARG A 289 36.09 11.90 4.57
N ILE A 290 36.32 11.59 3.32
CA ILE A 290 37.20 10.48 2.93
C ILE A 290 38.63 11.00 2.98
N ALA A 291 39.50 10.37 3.80
CA ALA A 291 40.93 10.65 3.80
C ALA A 291 41.47 10.25 2.42
N ARG A 292 41.99 11.24 1.68
CA ARG A 292 42.68 10.99 0.40
C ARG A 292 43.87 10.08 0.69
N LYS A 293 43.82 8.81 0.28
CA LYS A 293 45.01 8.00 0.20
C LYS A 293 45.90 8.69 -0.84
N GLU A 294 46.97 9.37 -0.38
CA GLU A 294 48.01 9.78 -1.28
C GLU A 294 48.65 8.53 -1.89
N PRO A 295 49.00 8.57 -3.21
CA PRO A 295 49.55 7.45 -3.93
C PRO A 295 50.94 7.06 -3.42
#